data_06bf8c73a02912c524527b78aa09fc78
#
_entry.id   06bf8c73a02912c524527b78aa09fc78
#
_cell.length_a   1.000
_cell.length_b   1.000
_cell.length_c   1.000
_cell.angle_alpha   90.00
_cell.angle_beta   90.00
_cell.angle_gamma   90.00
#
_symmetry.space_group_name_H-M   'P 1'
#
loop_
_entity.id
_entity.type
_entity.pdbx_description
1 polymer ?
#
loop_
_entity_poly.entity_id
_entity_poly.type
_entity_poly.pdbx_seq_one_letter_code
_entity_poly.pdbx_strand_id
1 'polypeptide(L)'
;MEEETQYICITRPRRFGKTIMANMLGAFFGKAWDASQIFDHLKIADSPEYHQYLNQYDIIYIDFSRLPENCTSYRQYINRIIIGLKNDLAEAYPEYQTDSIYALWDILSQISEQTDRQFVFIMDEWDAVFHLPFITEKEKAEYILFLKTSAERSGLYSTGIHYRYPADFQIFQWL
;
A
#
# COMPACT_ATOMS: atom_id res chain seq x y z
N MET A 1 13.77 -23.24 0.03
CA MET A 1 12.45 -22.61 -0.20
C MET A 1 12.61 -21.20 0.37
N GLU A 2 12.81 -20.23 -0.50
CA GLU A 2 12.86 -18.83 -0.09
C GLU A 2 11.41 -18.40 0.17
N GLU A 3 11.13 -17.91 1.38
CA GLU A 3 9.83 -17.34 1.72
C GLU A 3 9.68 -16.05 0.90
N GLU A 4 8.71 -16.03 0.01
CA GLU A 4 8.34 -14.81 -0.73
C GLU A 4 7.67 -13.84 0.25
N THR A 5 8.40 -12.80 0.65
CA THR A 5 7.86 -11.79 1.56
C THR A 5 6.99 -10.82 0.76
N GLN A 6 5.67 -10.90 0.94
CA GLN A 6 4.69 -10.08 0.23
C GLN A 6 4.50 -8.68 0.84
N TYR A 7 4.99 -8.44 2.06
CA TYR A 7 4.87 -7.17 2.77
C TYR A 7 6.13 -6.81 3.51
N ILE A 8 6.41 -5.51 3.56
CA ILE A 8 7.61 -4.93 4.13
C ILE A 8 7.20 -3.92 5.20
N CYS A 9 7.68 -4.09 6.42
CA CYS A 9 7.53 -3.09 7.48
C CYS A 9 8.87 -2.38 7.72
N ILE A 10 8.92 -1.08 7.43
CA ILE A 10 10.12 -0.26 7.65
C ILE A 10 9.92 0.55 8.93
N THR A 11 10.69 0.19 9.97
CA THR A 11 10.72 0.93 11.23
C THR A 11 11.99 1.76 11.30
N ARG A 12 11.83 3.08 11.49
CA ARG A 12 12.94 4.00 11.74
C ARG A 12 12.52 5.07 12.74
N PRO A 13 13.43 5.65 13.50
CA PRO A 13 13.11 6.79 14.37
C PRO A 13 12.47 7.93 13.59
N ARG A 14 11.75 8.80 14.30
CA ARG A 14 11.18 10.01 13.69
C ARG A 14 12.30 10.85 13.04
N ARG A 15 11.98 11.51 11.91
CA ARG A 15 12.90 12.37 11.12
C ARG A 15 14.02 11.63 10.36
N PHE A 16 13.95 10.31 10.24
CA PHE A 16 14.91 9.51 9.45
C PHE A 16 14.43 9.21 8.02
N GLY A 17 13.57 10.06 7.46
CA GLY A 17 13.24 10.01 6.03
C GLY A 17 12.26 8.89 5.62
N LYS A 18 11.44 8.34 6.54
CA LYS A 18 10.43 7.30 6.21
C LYS A 18 9.51 7.73 5.08
N THR A 19 8.89 8.91 5.21
CA THR A 19 8.00 9.48 4.19
C THR A 19 8.71 9.73 2.86
N ILE A 20 9.99 10.17 2.90
CA ILE A 20 10.78 10.33 1.67
C ILE A 20 10.97 8.98 0.99
N MET A 21 11.31 7.94 1.76
CA MET A 21 11.44 6.58 1.24
C MET A 21 10.11 6.06 0.67
N ALA A 22 9.00 6.27 1.38
CA ALA A 22 7.66 5.90 0.90
C ALA A 22 7.32 6.58 -0.43
N ASN A 23 7.62 7.89 -0.56
CA ASN A 23 7.44 8.64 -1.79
C ASN A 23 8.36 8.15 -2.91
N MET A 24 9.62 7.80 -2.60
CA MET A 24 10.54 7.22 -3.59
C MET A 24 10.05 5.86 -4.08
N LEU A 25 9.54 5.00 -3.20
CA LEU A 25 8.95 3.71 -3.60
C LEU A 25 7.72 3.93 -4.48
N GLY A 26 6.84 4.86 -4.11
CA GLY A 26 5.67 5.23 -4.92
C GLY A 26 6.07 5.74 -6.31
N ALA A 27 7.11 6.56 -6.40
CA ALA A 27 7.63 7.06 -7.66
C ALA A 27 8.29 5.95 -8.50
N PHE A 28 9.04 5.05 -7.87
CA PHE A 28 9.72 3.95 -8.55
C PHE A 28 8.73 2.94 -9.15
N PHE A 29 7.81 2.46 -8.34
CA PHE A 29 6.86 1.44 -8.76
C PHE A 29 5.70 2.01 -9.59
N GLY A 30 5.31 3.27 -9.33
CA GLY A 30 4.11 3.88 -9.89
C GLY A 30 4.19 4.15 -11.40
N LYS A 31 3.19 3.70 -12.14
CA LYS A 31 3.12 3.88 -13.62
C LYS A 31 2.44 5.17 -14.06
N ALA A 32 1.96 5.98 -13.13
CA ALA A 32 1.24 7.23 -13.47
C ALA A 32 2.12 8.25 -14.22
N TRP A 33 3.45 8.17 -14.08
CA TRP A 33 4.43 9.01 -14.77
C TRP A 33 5.77 8.29 -14.88
N ASP A 34 6.55 8.64 -15.89
CA ASP A 34 7.88 8.08 -16.12
C ASP A 34 8.90 8.66 -15.15
N ALA A 35 9.38 7.82 -14.25
CA ALA A 35 10.39 8.17 -13.24
C ALA A 35 11.81 7.77 -13.62
N SER A 36 12.05 7.26 -14.82
CA SER A 36 13.37 6.78 -15.29
C SER A 36 14.45 7.85 -15.09
N GLN A 37 14.18 9.10 -15.42
CA GLN A 37 15.13 10.21 -15.26
C GLN A 37 15.61 10.41 -13.82
N ILE A 38 14.81 10.00 -12.83
CA ILE A 38 15.18 10.09 -11.42
C ILE A 38 16.07 8.91 -11.02
N PHE A 39 15.74 7.70 -11.49
CA PHE A 39 16.33 6.46 -10.99
C PHE A 39 17.50 5.92 -11.83
N ASP A 40 17.58 6.27 -13.12
CA ASP A 40 18.64 5.78 -14.04
C ASP A 40 20.07 6.10 -13.59
N HIS A 41 20.24 7.11 -12.73
CA HIS A 41 21.54 7.52 -12.20
C HIS A 41 21.85 6.94 -10.81
N LEU A 42 20.93 6.15 -10.26
CA LEU A 42 21.08 5.55 -8.94
C LEU A 42 21.53 4.08 -9.05
N LYS A 43 22.15 3.57 -7.98
CA LYS A 43 22.63 2.18 -7.93
C LYS A 43 21.56 1.13 -8.23
N ILE A 44 20.29 1.45 -8.02
CA ILE A 44 19.18 0.54 -8.33
C ILE A 44 19.10 0.24 -9.82
N ALA A 45 19.56 1.16 -10.69
CA ALA A 45 19.59 0.94 -12.14
C ALA A 45 20.56 -0.18 -12.56
N ASP A 46 21.51 -0.55 -11.70
CA ASP A 46 22.43 -1.66 -11.94
C ASP A 46 21.77 -3.04 -11.67
N SER A 47 20.56 -3.07 -11.08
CA SER A 47 19.83 -4.32 -10.84
C SER A 47 19.29 -4.90 -12.14
N PRO A 48 19.45 -6.22 -12.38
CA PRO A 48 18.88 -6.89 -13.54
C PRO A 48 17.37 -6.73 -13.67
N GLU A 49 16.67 -6.60 -12.51
CA GLU A 49 15.22 -6.49 -12.44
C GLU A 49 14.72 -5.03 -12.53
N TYR A 50 15.62 -4.04 -12.65
CA TYR A 50 15.28 -2.62 -12.64
C TYR A 50 14.11 -2.28 -13.57
N HIS A 51 14.21 -2.64 -14.84
CA HIS A 51 13.17 -2.36 -15.83
C HIS A 51 11.91 -3.20 -15.67
N GLN A 52 12.00 -4.33 -14.94
CA GLN A 52 10.85 -5.18 -14.62
C GLN A 52 9.92 -4.51 -13.62
N TYR A 53 10.47 -3.69 -12.72
CA TYR A 53 9.70 -3.09 -11.62
C TYR A 53 9.47 -1.60 -11.76
N LEU A 54 10.31 -0.88 -12.51
CA LEU A 54 10.20 0.56 -12.70
C LEU A 54 8.89 0.90 -13.43
N ASN A 55 8.03 1.69 -12.79
CA ASN A 55 6.78 2.22 -13.35
C ASN A 55 5.80 1.14 -13.85
N GLN A 56 5.68 0.02 -13.14
CA GLN A 56 4.83 -1.10 -13.55
C GLN A 56 3.51 -1.22 -12.78
N TYR A 57 3.36 -0.53 -11.65
CA TYR A 57 2.28 -0.77 -10.69
C TYR A 57 1.35 0.42 -10.51
N ASP A 58 0.12 0.14 -10.10
CA ASP A 58 -0.78 1.16 -9.57
C ASP A 58 -0.53 1.31 -8.07
N ILE A 59 -0.28 2.53 -7.62
CA ILE A 59 0.10 2.82 -6.24
C ILE A 59 -1.13 3.26 -5.44
N ILE A 60 -1.38 2.57 -4.33
CA ILE A 60 -2.33 2.99 -3.31
C ILE A 60 -1.54 3.50 -2.12
N TYR A 61 -1.48 4.83 -1.99
CA TYR A 61 -0.75 5.50 -0.91
C TYR A 61 -1.71 5.95 0.19
N ILE A 62 -1.51 5.46 1.41
CA ILE A 62 -2.33 5.80 2.58
C ILE A 62 -1.46 6.47 3.63
N ASP A 63 -1.75 7.74 3.95
CA ASP A 63 -1.14 8.48 5.06
C ASP A 63 -2.10 8.47 6.26
N PHE A 64 -1.79 7.65 7.25
CA PHE A 64 -2.60 7.50 8.48
C PHE A 64 -2.42 8.65 9.48
N SER A 65 -1.49 9.58 9.26
CA SER A 65 -1.29 10.72 10.15
C SER A 65 -2.41 11.75 10.07
N ARG A 66 -3.17 11.75 8.98
CA ARG A 66 -4.22 12.73 8.72
C ARG A 66 -5.52 12.32 9.38
N LEU A 67 -5.82 12.93 10.54
CA LEU A 67 -7.12 12.79 11.16
C LEU A 67 -8.13 13.71 10.46
N PRO A 68 -9.19 13.15 9.82
CA PRO A 68 -10.23 13.96 9.21
C PRO A 68 -10.99 14.80 10.25
N GLU A 69 -11.38 16.01 9.89
CA GLU A 69 -12.23 16.85 10.71
C GLU A 69 -13.54 16.12 11.08
N ASN A 70 -14.02 16.37 12.29
CA ASN A 70 -15.24 15.75 12.85
C ASN A 70 -15.22 14.21 12.94
N CYS A 71 -14.03 13.61 13.01
CA CYS A 71 -13.88 12.20 13.26
C CYS A 71 -13.74 11.94 14.77
N THR A 72 -14.72 11.23 15.35
CA THR A 72 -14.83 10.99 16.80
C THR A 72 -14.77 9.52 17.18
N SER A 73 -14.62 8.61 16.22
CA SER A 73 -14.51 7.18 16.47
C SER A 73 -13.60 6.48 15.45
N TYR A 74 -13.00 5.38 15.86
CA TYR A 74 -12.20 4.51 15.01
C TYR A 74 -12.98 4.08 13.75
N ARG A 75 -14.24 3.69 13.92
CA ARG A 75 -15.08 3.26 12.78
C ARG A 75 -15.29 4.37 11.75
N GLN A 76 -15.53 5.60 12.21
CA GLN A 76 -15.63 6.75 11.30
C GLN A 76 -14.31 7.00 10.57
N TYR A 77 -13.18 6.88 11.27
CA TYR A 77 -11.86 7.08 10.72
C TYR A 77 -11.57 6.09 9.59
N ILE A 78 -11.70 4.79 9.86
CA ILE A 78 -11.45 3.74 8.84
C ILE A 78 -12.45 3.83 7.68
N ASN A 79 -13.73 4.08 7.96
CA ASN A 79 -14.73 4.23 6.89
C ASN A 79 -14.39 5.38 5.94
N ARG A 80 -13.89 6.51 6.45
CA ARG A 80 -13.47 7.63 5.58
C ARG A 80 -12.29 7.26 4.69
N ILE A 81 -11.31 6.53 5.20
CA ILE A 81 -10.20 6.02 4.38
C ILE A 81 -10.74 5.11 3.29
N ILE A 82 -11.58 4.14 3.63
CA ILE A 82 -12.17 3.20 2.67
C ILE A 82 -13.00 3.93 1.60
N ILE A 83 -13.82 4.90 2.00
CA ILE A 83 -14.63 5.70 1.06
C ILE A 83 -13.71 6.53 0.15
N GLY A 84 -12.67 7.16 0.69
CA GLY A 84 -11.68 7.88 -0.12
C GLY A 84 -11.06 6.98 -1.17
N LEU A 85 -10.55 5.82 -0.78
CA LEU A 85 -9.96 4.84 -1.70
C LEU A 85 -10.95 4.37 -2.78
N LYS A 86 -12.21 4.15 -2.43
CA LYS A 86 -13.24 3.78 -3.41
C LYS A 86 -13.50 4.90 -4.41
N ASN A 87 -13.52 6.16 -3.96
CA ASN A 87 -13.69 7.31 -4.84
C ASN A 87 -12.50 7.46 -5.80
N ASP A 88 -11.27 7.30 -5.29
CA ASP A 88 -10.06 7.35 -6.10
C ASP A 88 -10.05 6.22 -7.15
N LEU A 89 -10.49 5.01 -6.76
CA LEU A 89 -10.63 3.90 -7.69
C LEU A 89 -11.74 4.15 -8.73
N ALA A 90 -12.86 4.76 -8.34
CA ALA A 90 -13.94 5.12 -9.27
C ALA A 90 -13.48 6.15 -10.32
N GLU A 91 -12.61 7.09 -9.92
CA GLU A 91 -12.02 8.07 -10.82
C GLU A 91 -10.99 7.44 -11.77
N ALA A 92 -10.13 6.57 -11.21
CA ALA A 92 -9.06 5.92 -11.98
C ALA A 92 -9.57 4.81 -12.91
N TYR A 93 -10.69 4.18 -12.57
CA TYR A 93 -11.27 3.02 -13.25
C TYR A 93 -12.79 3.16 -13.39
N PRO A 94 -13.28 4.15 -14.16
CA PRO A 94 -14.71 4.46 -14.25
C PRO A 94 -15.57 3.35 -14.87
N GLU A 95 -14.95 2.39 -15.57
CA GLU A 95 -15.62 1.24 -16.15
C GLU A 95 -15.97 0.14 -15.15
N TYR A 96 -15.45 0.22 -13.91
CA TYR A 96 -15.69 -0.80 -12.89
C TYR A 96 -16.71 -0.33 -11.86
N GLN A 97 -17.46 -1.29 -11.31
CA GLN A 97 -18.43 -1.01 -10.25
C GLN A 97 -17.69 -0.78 -8.92
N THR A 98 -17.68 0.47 -8.48
CA THR A 98 -17.09 0.89 -7.22
C THR A 98 -18.14 1.25 -6.16
N ASP A 99 -19.37 0.83 -6.36
CA ASP A 99 -20.49 1.15 -5.49
C ASP A 99 -20.22 0.80 -4.02
N SER A 100 -20.91 1.50 -3.13
CA SER A 100 -20.71 1.37 -1.68
C SER A 100 -21.02 -0.02 -1.12
N ILE A 101 -21.77 -0.85 -1.86
CA ILE A 101 -22.12 -2.21 -1.47
C ILE A 101 -20.95 -3.20 -1.60
N TYR A 102 -19.99 -2.94 -2.49
CA TYR A 102 -18.83 -3.82 -2.65
C TYR A 102 -17.76 -3.50 -1.61
N ALA A 103 -17.11 -4.53 -1.09
CA ALA A 103 -15.94 -4.33 -0.27
C ALA A 103 -14.77 -3.76 -1.11
N LEU A 104 -13.89 -2.96 -0.51
CA LEU A 104 -12.72 -2.40 -1.21
C LEU A 104 -11.91 -3.49 -1.94
N TRP A 105 -11.74 -4.63 -1.27
CA TRP A 105 -10.96 -5.75 -1.79
C TRP A 105 -11.63 -6.43 -2.98
N ASP A 106 -12.95 -6.50 -3.02
CA ASP A 106 -13.69 -7.07 -4.15
C ASP A 106 -13.51 -6.19 -5.40
N ILE A 107 -13.53 -4.86 -5.22
CA ILE A 107 -13.25 -3.88 -6.28
C ILE A 107 -11.84 -4.06 -6.84
N LEU A 108 -10.84 -4.13 -5.96
CA LEU A 108 -9.44 -4.31 -6.36
C LEU A 108 -9.21 -5.63 -7.07
N SER A 109 -9.84 -6.72 -6.61
CA SER A 109 -9.80 -8.02 -7.28
C SER A 109 -10.37 -7.94 -8.68
N GLN A 110 -11.56 -7.35 -8.81
CA GLN A 110 -12.24 -7.23 -10.09
C GLN A 110 -11.37 -6.45 -11.10
N ILE A 111 -10.77 -5.33 -10.67
CA ILE A 111 -9.88 -4.54 -11.52
C ILE A 111 -8.66 -5.36 -11.91
N SER A 112 -8.00 -6.02 -10.96
CA SER A 112 -6.80 -6.82 -11.21
C SER A 112 -7.07 -7.98 -12.18
N GLU A 113 -8.15 -8.73 -11.97
CA GLU A 113 -8.53 -9.88 -12.81
C GLU A 113 -8.88 -9.49 -14.25
N GLN A 114 -9.48 -8.30 -14.44
CA GLN A 114 -9.92 -7.86 -15.76
C GLN A 114 -8.90 -7.06 -16.53
N THR A 115 -7.88 -6.49 -15.85
CA THR A 115 -6.90 -5.59 -16.46
C THR A 115 -5.47 -6.10 -16.43
N ASP A 116 -5.22 -7.21 -15.74
CA ASP A 116 -3.85 -7.68 -15.39
C ASP A 116 -3.04 -6.61 -14.62
N ARG A 117 -3.74 -5.71 -13.92
CA ARG A 117 -3.11 -4.64 -13.15
C ARG A 117 -2.78 -5.11 -11.75
N GLN A 118 -1.65 -4.64 -11.26
CA GLN A 118 -1.14 -5.00 -9.94
C GLN A 118 -1.03 -3.75 -9.08
N PHE A 119 -1.44 -3.86 -7.83
CA PHE A 119 -1.46 -2.77 -6.87
C PHE A 119 -0.33 -2.93 -5.85
N VAL A 120 0.38 -1.82 -5.58
CA VAL A 120 1.32 -1.72 -4.47
C VAL A 120 0.74 -0.79 -3.43
N PHE A 121 0.58 -1.30 -2.20
CA PHE A 121 0.12 -0.51 -1.06
C PHE A 121 1.32 0.09 -0.33
N ILE A 122 1.29 1.41 -0.15
CA ILE A 122 2.26 2.15 0.67
C ILE A 122 1.49 2.77 1.82
N MET A 123 1.78 2.33 3.06
CA MET A 123 1.12 2.80 4.27
C MET A 123 2.13 3.60 5.09
N ASP A 124 2.00 4.92 5.09
CA ASP A 124 2.84 5.82 5.88
C ASP A 124 2.16 6.17 7.21
N GLU A 125 2.98 6.36 8.27
CA GLU A 125 2.54 6.72 9.63
C GLU A 125 1.43 5.78 10.17
N TRP A 126 1.49 4.49 9.82
CA TRP A 126 0.49 3.48 10.20
C TRP A 126 0.29 3.38 11.71
N ASP A 127 1.30 3.73 12.51
CA ASP A 127 1.26 3.74 13.97
C ASP A 127 0.50 4.95 14.55
N ALA A 128 0.20 5.98 13.76
CA ALA A 128 -0.55 7.15 14.21
C ALA A 128 -1.94 6.79 14.76
N VAL A 129 -2.55 5.74 14.23
CA VAL A 129 -3.88 5.26 14.66
C VAL A 129 -3.90 4.87 16.16
N PHE A 130 -2.80 4.33 16.68
CA PHE A 130 -2.70 3.96 18.11
C PHE A 130 -2.71 5.16 19.06
N HIS A 131 -2.49 6.35 18.54
CA HIS A 131 -2.44 7.60 19.30
C HIS A 131 -3.72 8.45 19.16
N LEU A 132 -4.73 7.95 18.44
CA LEU A 132 -6.01 8.65 18.31
C LEU A 132 -6.71 8.78 19.67
N PRO A 133 -7.27 9.95 20.01
CA PRO A 133 -7.81 10.22 21.35
C PRO A 133 -9.04 9.39 21.70
N PHE A 134 -9.69 8.80 20.71
CA PHE A 134 -10.91 8.00 20.85
C PHE A 134 -10.69 6.50 20.65
N ILE A 135 -9.44 6.04 20.43
CA ILE A 135 -9.19 4.63 20.18
C ILE A 135 -9.15 3.81 21.48
N THR A 136 -9.86 2.70 21.51
CA THR A 136 -9.87 1.73 22.60
C THR A 136 -8.89 0.57 22.32
N GLU A 137 -8.54 -0.21 23.34
CA GLU A 137 -7.68 -1.40 23.17
C GLU A 137 -8.31 -2.44 22.23
N LYS A 138 -9.63 -2.57 22.24
CA LYS A 138 -10.35 -3.44 21.31
C LYS A 138 -10.17 -2.96 19.86
N GLU A 139 -10.33 -1.67 19.61
CA GLU A 139 -10.20 -1.07 18.29
C GLU A 139 -8.75 -1.10 17.78
N LYS A 140 -7.76 -1.02 18.67
CA LYS A 140 -6.35 -1.25 18.30
C LYS A 140 -6.15 -2.68 17.78
N ALA A 141 -6.75 -3.68 18.43
CA ALA A 141 -6.70 -5.05 17.97
C ALA A 141 -7.42 -5.24 16.63
N GLU A 142 -8.57 -4.59 16.43
CA GLU A 142 -9.30 -4.57 15.16
C GLU A 142 -8.47 -3.90 14.05
N TYR A 143 -7.75 -2.83 14.36
CA TYR A 143 -6.86 -2.16 13.41
C TYR A 143 -5.67 -3.03 13.00
N ILE A 144 -5.03 -3.71 13.95
CA ILE A 144 -3.96 -4.68 13.63
C ILE A 144 -4.48 -5.78 12.71
N LEU A 145 -5.69 -6.29 12.97
CA LEU A 145 -6.32 -7.28 12.11
C LEU A 145 -6.60 -6.70 10.71
N PHE A 146 -7.08 -5.46 10.63
CA PHE A 146 -7.27 -4.78 9.35
C PHE A 146 -5.96 -4.68 8.56
N LEU A 147 -4.85 -4.27 9.18
CA LEU A 147 -3.54 -4.20 8.53
C LEU A 147 -3.07 -5.57 8.04
N LYS A 148 -3.19 -6.60 8.87
CA LYS A 148 -2.83 -7.99 8.50
C LYS A 148 -3.66 -8.48 7.32
N THR A 149 -4.97 -8.33 7.39
CA THR A 149 -5.87 -8.76 6.30
C THR A 149 -5.60 -7.98 5.01
N SER A 150 -5.27 -6.69 5.13
CA SER A 150 -4.89 -5.86 3.98
C SER A 150 -3.59 -6.35 3.34
N ALA A 151 -2.59 -6.67 4.15
CA ALA A 151 -1.34 -7.24 3.68
C ALA A 151 -1.53 -8.63 3.04
N GLU A 152 -2.24 -9.53 3.72
CA GLU A 152 -2.51 -10.89 3.23
C GLU A 152 -3.31 -10.89 1.92
N ARG A 153 -4.32 -10.02 1.80
CA ARG A 153 -5.17 -9.94 0.60
C ARG A 153 -4.48 -9.26 -0.58
N SER A 154 -3.62 -8.29 -0.35
CA SER A 154 -2.80 -7.71 -1.43
C SER A 154 -1.89 -8.76 -2.10
N GLY A 155 -1.57 -9.85 -1.39
CA GLY A 155 -0.85 -11.00 -1.93
C GLY A 155 -1.71 -12.13 -2.51
N LEU A 156 -2.98 -12.26 -2.06
CA LEU A 156 -3.88 -13.35 -2.50
C LEU A 156 -4.43 -13.16 -3.91
N TYR A 157 -4.43 -11.93 -4.42
CA TYR A 157 -4.95 -11.63 -5.76
C TYR A 157 -3.88 -11.68 -6.86
N SER A 158 -2.66 -12.03 -6.53
CA SER A 158 -1.67 -12.44 -7.53
C SER A 158 -1.91 -13.90 -7.92
N THR A 159 -2.99 -14.17 -8.67
CA THR A 159 -3.20 -15.47 -9.29
C THR A 159 -2.07 -15.73 -10.28
N GLY A 160 -1.02 -16.41 -9.81
CA GLY A 160 0.02 -16.97 -10.65
C GLY A 160 1.27 -16.16 -10.91
N ILE A 161 1.42 -14.98 -10.34
CA ILE A 161 2.68 -14.22 -10.43
C ILE A 161 3.35 -14.22 -9.07
N HIS A 162 4.35 -15.08 -8.93
CA HIS A 162 5.24 -15.08 -7.78
C HIS A 162 6.13 -13.84 -7.81
N TYR A 163 5.89 -12.90 -6.89
CA TYR A 163 6.79 -11.76 -6.71
C TYR A 163 8.10 -12.25 -6.10
N ARG A 164 9.14 -12.33 -6.92
CA ARG A 164 10.51 -12.47 -6.45
C ARG A 164 11.07 -11.07 -6.22
N TYR A 165 11.11 -10.63 -4.97
CA TYR A 165 12.00 -9.52 -4.61
C TYR A 165 13.45 -9.99 -4.78
N PRO A 166 14.38 -9.12 -5.24
CA PRO A 166 15.79 -9.47 -5.27
C PRO A 166 16.25 -9.95 -3.89
N ALA A 167 17.01 -11.05 -3.85
CA ALA A 167 17.49 -11.70 -2.62
C ALA A 167 18.27 -10.76 -1.68
N ASP A 168 18.70 -9.59 -2.16
CA ASP A 168 19.47 -8.60 -1.43
C ASP A 168 18.62 -7.56 -0.69
N PHE A 169 17.30 -7.62 -0.82
CA PHE A 169 16.39 -6.77 -0.06
C PHE A 169 16.10 -7.42 1.30
N GLN A 170 17.06 -7.32 2.22
CA GLN A 170 16.87 -7.76 3.60
C GLN A 170 15.91 -6.83 4.34
N ILE A 171 14.75 -7.37 4.63
CA ILE A 171 13.74 -6.73 5.46
C ILE A 171 13.83 -7.33 6.84
N PHE A 172 14.13 -6.47 7.80
CA PHE A 172 14.11 -6.86 9.21
C PHE A 172 12.68 -7.01 9.70
N GLN A 173 12.33 -8.26 10.00
CA GLN A 173 11.15 -8.63 10.74
C GLN A 173 11.36 -8.25 12.20
N TRP A 174 10.51 -7.36 12.77
CA TRP A 174 10.35 -7.18 14.21
C TRP A 174 8.88 -7.09 14.54
N LEU A 175 8.38 -8.15 15.10
CA LEU A 175 7.35 -8.19 16.12
C LEU A 175 7.89 -9.02 17.27
#